data_89ca0c8a84e3138aa843a767802094dc
#
_entry.id   89ca0c8a84e3138aa843a767802094dc
#
_cell.length_a   1.000
_cell.length_b   1.000
_cell.length_c   1.000
_cell.angle_alpha   90.00
_cell.angle_beta   90.00
_cell.angle_gamma   90.00
#
_symmetry.space_group_name_H-M   'P 1'
#
loop_
_entity.id
_entity.type
_entity.pdbx_description
1 polymer ?
#
loop_
_entity_poly.entity_id
_entity_poly.type
_entity_poly.pdbx_seq_one_letter_code
_entity_poly.pdbx_strand_id
1 'polypeptide(L)'
;MFKTLVLFFKIRLISLFLTAILFGLAFPPSNLTISPSGDFEYSTSLNYDFEQIKHTVPFIKKDFIGFKEFLGFFESGSDYKKINRLGYLGKYQFGKSTLKVLKIDYLKNDFINEPALQEKAFLMNVMRNKWILRREIGRFNGLVINDMFITESGIIAAAHLSGPGNVKKFLRSYCESKLDLKDAN
;
A
#
# COMPACT_ATOMS: atom_id res chain seq x y z
N MET A 1 0.67 24.51 -19.43
CA MET A 1 -0.69 24.14 -18.99
C MET A 1 -0.83 22.65 -18.64
N PHE A 2 -0.19 21.71 -19.35
CA PHE A 2 -0.27 20.26 -19.07
C PHE A 2 0.49 19.83 -17.79
N LYS A 3 1.63 20.45 -17.47
CA LYS A 3 2.43 20.09 -16.26
C LYS A 3 1.75 20.44 -14.93
N THR A 4 0.96 21.50 -14.90
CA THR A 4 0.18 21.94 -13.73
C THR A 4 -0.97 20.97 -13.42
N LEU A 5 -1.64 20.44 -14.43
CA LEU A 5 -2.77 19.52 -14.26
C LEU A 5 -2.31 18.16 -13.69
N VAL A 6 -1.16 17.67 -14.12
CA VAL A 6 -0.53 16.43 -13.61
C VAL A 6 -0.09 16.60 -12.16
N LEU A 7 0.41 17.78 -11.79
CA LEU A 7 0.80 18.11 -10.42
C LEU A 7 -0.43 18.13 -9.47
N PHE A 8 -1.54 18.73 -9.91
CA PHE A 8 -2.80 18.77 -9.14
C PHE A 8 -3.38 17.36 -8.92
N PHE A 9 -3.29 16.48 -9.91
CA PHE A 9 -3.79 15.10 -9.79
C PHE A 9 -2.92 14.26 -8.83
N LYS A 10 -1.60 14.41 -8.88
CA LYS A 10 -0.66 13.77 -7.94
C LYS A 10 -0.85 14.27 -6.50
N ILE A 11 -1.04 15.57 -6.30
CA ILE A 11 -1.28 16.16 -4.98
C ILE A 11 -2.63 15.69 -4.40
N ARG A 12 -3.67 15.55 -5.22
CA ARG A 12 -4.98 15.03 -4.79
C ARG A 12 -4.92 13.54 -4.40
N LEU A 13 -4.18 12.72 -5.13
CA LEU A 13 -4.01 11.30 -4.79
C LEU A 13 -3.26 11.14 -3.45
N ILE A 14 -2.28 11.97 -3.19
CA ILE A 14 -1.48 11.93 -1.96
C ILE A 14 -2.25 12.50 -0.78
N SER A 15 -3.01 13.57 -0.99
CA SER A 15 -3.91 14.11 0.03
C SER A 15 -4.96 13.07 0.42
N LEU A 16 -5.53 12.32 -0.53
CA LEU A 16 -6.44 11.21 -0.27
C LEU A 16 -5.76 10.05 0.46
N PHE A 17 -4.51 9.75 0.14
CA PHE A 17 -3.74 8.70 0.80
C PHE A 17 -3.35 9.10 2.23
N LEU A 18 -2.95 10.36 2.42
CA LEU A 18 -2.63 10.90 3.74
C LEU A 18 -3.88 11.00 4.62
N THR A 19 -5.04 11.38 4.07
CA THR A 19 -6.31 11.41 4.81
C THR A 19 -6.83 10.01 5.12
N ALA A 20 -6.64 9.02 4.24
CA ALA A 20 -7.00 7.62 4.53
C ALA A 20 -6.13 7.03 5.66
N ILE A 21 -4.85 7.38 5.73
CA ILE A 21 -3.97 7.02 6.85
C ILE A 21 -4.42 7.71 8.15
N LEU A 22 -4.79 8.99 8.09
CA LEU A 22 -5.29 9.75 9.23
C LEU A 22 -6.66 9.27 9.73
N PHE A 23 -7.57 8.89 8.80
CA PHE A 23 -8.89 8.35 9.19
C PHE A 23 -8.81 6.92 9.73
N GLY A 24 -7.85 6.12 9.31
CA GLY A 24 -7.60 4.78 9.86
C GLY A 24 -7.09 4.78 11.31
N LEU A 25 -6.63 5.91 11.81
CA LEU A 25 -6.08 6.09 13.17
C LEU A 25 -7.10 6.60 14.19
N ALA A 26 -8.32 6.97 13.76
CA ALA A 26 -9.35 7.57 14.63
C ALA A 26 -10.25 6.55 15.33
N PHE A 27 -10.02 5.25 15.19
CA PHE A 27 -10.77 4.27 15.97
C PHE A 27 -10.02 3.96 17.27
N PRO A 28 -10.66 4.21 18.44
CA PRO A 28 -10.07 3.80 19.72
C PRO A 28 -9.89 2.28 19.74
N PRO A 29 -8.87 1.74 20.41
CA PRO A 29 -8.72 0.32 20.58
C PRO A 29 -9.94 -0.23 21.32
N SER A 30 -10.83 -0.91 20.62
CA SER A 30 -11.86 -1.70 21.27
C SER A 30 -11.15 -2.86 21.97
N ASN A 31 -11.18 -2.87 23.29
CA ASN A 31 -10.76 -4.00 24.10
C ASN A 31 -11.70 -5.17 23.86
N LEU A 32 -11.49 -5.88 22.76
CA LEU A 32 -12.13 -7.16 22.49
C LEU A 32 -11.32 -8.23 23.23
N THR A 33 -11.71 -8.50 24.47
CA THR A 33 -11.35 -9.73 25.15
C THR A 33 -12.08 -10.88 24.45
N ILE A 34 -11.36 -11.58 23.58
CA ILE A 34 -11.84 -12.83 22.98
C ILE A 34 -11.66 -13.91 24.03
N SER A 35 -12.76 -14.33 24.64
CA SER A 35 -12.81 -15.55 25.44
C SER A 35 -12.70 -16.75 24.51
N PRO A 36 -11.76 -17.69 24.71
CA PRO A 36 -11.67 -18.88 23.88
C PRO A 36 -12.54 -20.00 24.47
N SER A 37 -13.85 -19.92 24.27
CA SER A 37 -14.74 -21.06 24.52
C SER A 37 -16.06 -20.84 23.79
N GLY A 38 -16.17 -21.44 22.63
CA GLY A 38 -17.41 -21.49 21.87
C GLY A 38 -17.22 -22.37 20.66
N ASP A 39 -17.80 -23.57 20.74
CA ASP A 39 -17.88 -24.51 19.64
C ASP A 39 -18.54 -23.81 18.44
N PHE A 40 -17.82 -23.76 17.30
CA PHE A 40 -18.36 -23.29 16.05
C PHE A 40 -19.25 -24.35 15.43
N GLU A 41 -20.53 -24.37 15.76
CA GLU A 41 -21.52 -25.06 14.94
C GLU A 41 -21.72 -24.32 13.62
N TYR A 42 -21.27 -24.88 12.52
CA TYR A 42 -21.63 -24.45 11.19
C TYR A 42 -23.07 -24.85 10.89
N SER A 43 -24.02 -23.97 11.21
CA SER A 43 -25.39 -24.06 10.73
C SER A 43 -25.46 -23.48 9.33
N THR A 44 -25.53 -24.34 8.30
CA THR A 44 -25.84 -23.94 6.93
C THR A 44 -27.32 -23.70 6.76
N SER A 45 -27.87 -22.63 7.29
CA SER A 45 -29.17 -22.12 6.90
C SER A 45 -28.99 -21.14 5.74
N LEU A 46 -29.23 -21.62 4.51
CA LEU A 46 -29.30 -20.82 3.29
C LEU A 46 -30.56 -19.95 3.26
N ASN A 47 -30.63 -18.94 4.10
CA ASN A 47 -31.55 -17.83 3.96
C ASN A 47 -30.75 -16.53 4.10
N TYR A 48 -29.90 -16.27 3.12
CA TYR A 48 -29.31 -14.94 2.96
C TYR A 48 -30.29 -14.08 2.16
N ASP A 49 -30.90 -13.15 2.87
CA ASP A 49 -31.64 -12.05 2.29
C ASP A 49 -30.63 -11.13 1.57
N PHE A 50 -30.56 -11.23 0.25
CA PHE A 50 -29.59 -10.53 -0.60
C PHE A 50 -29.73 -8.99 -0.55
N GLU A 51 -30.79 -8.45 0.03
CA GLU A 51 -31.00 -7.01 0.14
C GLU A 51 -30.19 -6.32 1.25
N GLN A 52 -29.56 -7.07 2.15
CA GLN A 52 -28.73 -6.50 3.22
C GLN A 52 -27.21 -6.62 3.01
N ILE A 53 -26.75 -7.01 1.83
CA ILE A 53 -25.32 -6.86 1.51
C ILE A 53 -25.05 -5.39 1.15
N LYS A 54 -25.32 -4.51 2.06
CA LYS A 54 -24.84 -3.14 2.06
C LYS A 54 -23.33 -3.20 2.30
N HIS A 55 -22.55 -3.29 1.22
CA HIS A 55 -21.12 -2.99 1.14
C HIS A 55 -20.35 -3.12 2.47
N THR A 56 -20.39 -4.30 3.08
CA THR A 56 -19.45 -4.62 4.14
C THR A 56 -18.10 -4.72 3.47
N VAL A 57 -17.30 -3.67 3.57
CA VAL A 57 -15.88 -3.75 3.17
C VAL A 57 -15.32 -4.99 3.85
N PRO A 58 -14.86 -6.00 3.09
CA PRO A 58 -14.35 -7.22 3.72
C PRO A 58 -13.28 -6.81 4.73
N PHE A 59 -13.40 -7.34 5.96
CA PHE A 59 -12.45 -7.06 7.03
C PHE A 59 -11.06 -7.56 6.59
N ILE A 60 -10.25 -6.65 6.08
CA ILE A 60 -8.89 -6.95 5.65
C ILE A 60 -8.07 -7.14 6.94
N LYS A 61 -7.64 -8.36 7.20
CA LYS A 61 -6.76 -8.66 8.34
C LYS A 61 -5.53 -7.77 8.33
N LYS A 62 -5.08 -7.34 9.52
CA LYS A 62 -3.85 -6.55 9.69
C LYS A 62 -2.60 -7.45 9.53
N ASP A 63 -2.52 -8.17 8.43
CA ASP A 63 -1.41 -9.04 8.06
C ASP A 63 -0.81 -8.61 6.71
N PHE A 64 0.16 -9.35 6.22
CA PHE A 64 0.79 -9.05 4.94
C PHE A 64 -0.19 -9.13 3.75
N ILE A 65 -1.16 -10.04 3.82
CA ILE A 65 -2.18 -10.17 2.76
C ILE A 65 -3.06 -8.93 2.74
N GLY A 66 -3.54 -8.48 3.91
CA GLY A 66 -4.32 -7.25 4.04
C GLY A 66 -3.55 -6.03 3.54
N PHE A 67 -2.28 -5.89 3.92
CA PHE A 67 -1.41 -4.82 3.43
C PHE A 67 -1.28 -4.83 1.90
N LYS A 68 -1.02 -5.99 1.33
CA LYS A 68 -0.85 -6.19 -0.11
C LYS A 68 -2.12 -5.83 -0.89
N GLU A 69 -3.27 -6.35 -0.47
CA GLU A 69 -4.56 -6.11 -1.13
C GLU A 69 -5.00 -4.65 -0.99
N PHE A 70 -4.80 -4.05 0.18
CA PHE A 70 -5.07 -2.63 0.39
C PHE A 70 -4.27 -1.75 -0.57
N LEU A 71 -2.95 -1.99 -0.68
CA LEU A 71 -2.11 -1.21 -1.58
C LEU A 71 -2.52 -1.41 -3.05
N GLY A 72 -2.76 -2.64 -3.48
CA GLY A 72 -3.22 -2.94 -4.84
C GLY A 72 -4.56 -2.29 -5.17
N PHE A 73 -5.47 -2.22 -4.21
CA PHE A 73 -6.75 -1.53 -4.39
C PHE A 73 -6.56 -0.02 -4.62
N PHE A 74 -5.73 0.64 -3.83
CA PHE A 74 -5.47 2.08 -4.00
C PHE A 74 -4.69 2.41 -5.27
N GLU A 75 -3.80 1.54 -5.73
CA GLU A 75 -2.99 1.78 -6.93
C GLU A 75 -3.80 1.59 -8.22
N SER A 76 -4.63 0.58 -8.28
CA SER A 76 -5.28 0.20 -9.54
C SER A 76 -6.75 -0.18 -9.42
N GLY A 77 -7.31 -0.29 -8.21
CA GLY A 77 -8.56 -1.00 -7.96
C GLY A 77 -8.36 -2.53 -8.01
N SER A 78 -7.16 -3.01 -7.70
CA SER A 78 -6.76 -4.43 -7.79
C SER A 78 -6.75 -5.00 -9.22
N ASP A 79 -6.68 -4.14 -10.23
CA ASP A 79 -6.67 -4.55 -11.64
C ASP A 79 -5.25 -4.86 -12.13
N TYR A 80 -4.97 -6.15 -12.39
CA TYR A 80 -3.69 -6.61 -12.92
C TYR A 80 -3.39 -6.12 -14.34
N LYS A 81 -4.41 -5.76 -15.12
CA LYS A 81 -4.24 -5.32 -16.51
C LYS A 81 -4.14 -3.81 -16.68
N LYS A 82 -4.24 -3.06 -15.58
CA LYS A 82 -4.25 -1.61 -15.61
C LYS A 82 -2.88 -1.07 -16.03
N ILE A 83 -2.89 -0.20 -17.03
CA ILE A 83 -1.77 0.64 -17.41
C ILE A 83 -2.23 2.09 -17.28
N ASN A 84 -1.55 2.89 -16.47
CA ASN A 84 -1.93 4.28 -16.32
C ASN A 84 -1.31 5.16 -17.43
N ARG A 85 -1.71 6.43 -17.48
CA ARG A 85 -1.23 7.40 -18.49
C ARG A 85 0.28 7.66 -18.45
N LEU A 86 0.94 7.33 -17.35
CA LEU A 86 2.39 7.48 -17.15
C LEU A 86 3.15 6.19 -17.49
N GLY A 87 2.43 5.11 -17.87
CA GLY A 87 3.02 3.82 -18.24
C GLY A 87 3.36 2.93 -17.04
N TYR A 88 2.77 3.17 -15.87
CA TYR A 88 2.87 2.24 -14.73
C TYR A 88 1.99 1.02 -14.95
N LEU A 89 2.47 -0.14 -14.52
CA LEU A 89 1.96 -1.45 -14.91
C LEU A 89 1.30 -2.21 -13.76
N GLY A 90 0.11 -2.73 -14.04
CA GLY A 90 -0.58 -3.77 -13.28
C GLY A 90 -1.18 -3.34 -11.96
N LYS A 91 -1.53 -4.33 -11.14
CA LYS A 91 -2.21 -4.18 -9.85
C LYS A 91 -1.51 -3.19 -8.91
N TYR A 92 -0.19 -3.21 -8.88
CA TYR A 92 0.63 -2.39 -7.99
C TYR A 92 1.28 -1.19 -8.68
N GLN A 93 0.89 -0.88 -9.90
CA GLN A 93 1.36 0.25 -10.68
C GLN A 93 2.89 0.38 -10.69
N PHE A 94 3.58 -0.70 -11.11
CA PHE A 94 5.03 -0.72 -11.19
C PHE A 94 5.55 0.16 -12.32
N GLY A 95 6.52 1.01 -11.99
CA GLY A 95 7.34 1.70 -13.00
C GLY A 95 8.35 0.74 -13.64
N LYS A 96 8.66 1.00 -14.92
CA LYS A 96 9.62 0.18 -15.70
C LYS A 96 11.02 0.15 -15.06
N SER A 97 11.43 1.25 -14.45
CA SER A 97 12.71 1.37 -13.72
C SER A 97 12.73 0.46 -12.49
N THR A 98 11.64 0.38 -11.73
CA THR A 98 11.52 -0.51 -10.58
C THR A 98 11.60 -1.97 -11.02
N LEU A 99 10.89 -2.36 -12.08
CA LEU A 99 10.96 -3.72 -12.62
C LEU A 99 12.38 -4.08 -13.06
N LYS A 100 13.09 -3.15 -13.72
CA LYS A 100 14.50 -3.33 -14.09
C LYS A 100 15.40 -3.54 -12.87
N VAL A 101 15.20 -2.77 -11.80
CA VAL A 101 15.94 -2.94 -10.52
C VAL A 101 15.66 -4.31 -9.89
N LEU A 102 14.43 -4.81 -10.02
CA LEU A 102 14.04 -6.15 -9.58
C LEU A 102 14.48 -7.26 -10.52
N LYS A 103 15.19 -6.93 -11.62
CA LYS A 103 15.62 -7.85 -12.67
C LYS A 103 14.45 -8.60 -13.33
N ILE A 104 13.31 -7.94 -13.46
CA ILE A 104 12.13 -8.45 -14.15
C ILE A 104 12.10 -7.82 -15.54
N ASP A 105 12.24 -8.66 -16.56
CA ASP A 105 12.04 -8.26 -17.95
C ASP A 105 10.54 -8.28 -18.26
N TYR A 106 9.91 -7.11 -18.09
CA TYR A 106 8.47 -6.94 -18.23
C TYR A 106 7.98 -7.06 -19.69
N LEU A 107 8.86 -6.95 -20.68
CA LEU A 107 8.53 -7.14 -22.10
C LEU A 107 8.55 -8.64 -22.46
N LYS A 108 9.62 -9.33 -22.07
CA LYS A 108 9.80 -10.75 -22.37
C LYS A 108 8.79 -11.63 -21.64
N ASN A 109 8.45 -11.28 -20.41
CA ASN A 109 7.60 -12.09 -19.55
C ASN A 109 6.11 -11.68 -19.59
N ASP A 110 5.72 -10.79 -20.51
CA ASP A 110 4.32 -10.31 -20.60
C ASP A 110 3.70 -9.93 -19.25
N PHE A 111 4.41 -9.09 -18.52
CA PHE A 111 4.13 -8.73 -17.12
C PHE A 111 2.65 -8.41 -16.83
N ILE A 112 1.96 -7.79 -17.79
CA ILE A 112 0.56 -7.38 -17.65
C ILE A 112 -0.41 -8.57 -17.62
N ASN A 113 -0.09 -9.64 -18.34
CA ASN A 113 -0.94 -10.82 -18.41
C ASN A 113 -0.56 -11.91 -17.41
N GLU A 114 0.47 -11.65 -16.58
CA GLU A 114 0.96 -12.60 -15.58
C GLU A 114 0.75 -12.12 -14.13
N PRO A 115 -0.44 -12.33 -13.52
CA PRO A 115 -0.70 -11.95 -12.13
C PRO A 115 0.34 -12.50 -11.13
N ALA A 116 0.74 -13.76 -11.30
CA ALA A 116 1.73 -14.39 -10.41
C ALA A 116 3.08 -13.67 -10.44
N LEU A 117 3.50 -13.17 -11.60
CA LEU A 117 4.73 -12.39 -11.74
C LEU A 117 4.59 -11.02 -11.06
N GLN A 118 3.42 -10.40 -11.15
CA GLN A 118 3.14 -9.13 -10.45
C GLN A 118 3.16 -9.29 -8.93
N GLU A 119 2.57 -10.36 -8.41
CA GLU A 119 2.62 -10.70 -6.98
C GLU A 119 4.06 -10.96 -6.51
N LYS A 120 4.85 -11.69 -7.31
CA LYS A 120 6.28 -11.92 -7.04
C LYS A 120 7.07 -10.60 -7.05
N ALA A 121 6.83 -9.73 -8.03
CA ALA A 121 7.46 -8.41 -8.11
C ALA A 121 7.15 -7.58 -6.86
N PHE A 122 5.90 -7.61 -6.41
CA PHE A 122 5.48 -6.89 -5.20
C PHE A 122 6.23 -7.40 -3.97
N LEU A 123 6.26 -8.70 -3.75
CA LEU A 123 7.00 -9.29 -2.63
C LEU A 123 8.49 -8.92 -2.68
N MET A 124 9.13 -9.04 -3.85
CA MET A 124 10.55 -8.67 -4.02
C MET A 124 10.78 -7.19 -3.70
N ASN A 125 9.88 -6.29 -4.15
CA ASN A 125 9.98 -4.86 -3.87
C ASN A 125 9.82 -4.56 -2.37
N VAL A 126 8.86 -5.19 -1.70
CA VAL A 126 8.67 -5.07 -0.26
C VAL A 126 9.92 -5.52 0.50
N MET A 127 10.44 -6.70 0.18
CA MET A 127 11.65 -7.23 0.83
C MET A 127 12.86 -6.31 0.62
N ARG A 128 13.04 -5.81 -0.61
CA ARG A 128 14.11 -4.87 -0.95
C ARG A 128 13.98 -3.56 -0.17
N ASN A 129 12.79 -2.97 -0.14
CA ASN A 129 12.54 -1.72 0.56
C ASN A 129 12.72 -1.89 2.08
N LYS A 130 12.24 -3.00 2.64
CA LYS A 130 12.46 -3.34 4.06
C LYS A 130 13.93 -3.47 4.39
N TRP A 131 14.73 -4.13 3.54
CA TRP A 131 16.17 -4.23 3.74
C TRP A 131 16.89 -2.87 3.67
N ILE A 132 16.54 -2.03 2.67
CA ILE A 132 17.13 -0.70 2.53
C ILE A 132 16.80 0.19 3.73
N LEU A 133 15.56 0.12 4.21
CA LEU A 133 15.03 0.96 5.28
C LEU A 133 15.12 0.33 6.68
N ARG A 134 15.80 -0.81 6.84
CA ARG A 134 15.84 -1.55 8.11
C ARG A 134 16.29 -0.72 9.32
N ARG A 135 17.20 0.23 9.11
CA ARG A 135 17.66 1.13 10.18
C ARG A 135 16.60 2.17 10.53
N GLU A 136 15.96 2.72 9.52
CA GLU A 136 14.88 3.70 9.70
C GLU A 136 13.65 3.04 10.32
N ILE A 137 13.29 1.83 9.90
CA ILE A 137 12.21 1.05 10.52
C ILE A 137 12.54 0.83 12.01
N GLY A 138 13.73 0.35 12.35
CA GLY A 138 14.11 0.12 13.74
C GLY A 138 14.14 1.39 14.60
N ARG A 139 14.39 2.56 13.99
CA ARG A 139 14.46 3.84 14.70
C ARG A 139 13.12 4.53 14.87
N PHE A 140 12.25 4.46 13.84
CA PHE A 140 11.06 5.31 13.77
C PHE A 140 9.76 4.54 13.97
N ASN A 141 9.74 3.22 13.81
CA ASN A 141 8.53 2.43 14.03
C ASN A 141 8.01 2.56 15.46
N GLY A 142 6.73 2.88 15.61
CA GLY A 142 6.08 3.09 16.90
C GLY A 142 6.17 4.51 17.45
N LEU A 143 6.90 5.42 16.79
CA LEU A 143 6.97 6.82 17.20
C LEU A 143 5.79 7.62 16.64
N VAL A 144 5.42 8.68 17.36
CA VAL A 144 4.53 9.73 16.86
C VAL A 144 5.38 10.95 16.51
N ILE A 145 5.33 11.40 15.27
CA ILE A 145 6.08 12.55 14.78
C ILE A 145 5.12 13.45 14.00
N ASN A 146 4.98 14.71 14.41
CA ASN A 146 4.04 15.67 13.81
C ASN A 146 2.62 15.07 13.68
N ASP A 147 2.12 14.50 14.77
CA ASP A 147 0.81 13.83 14.89
C ASP A 147 0.62 12.60 14.00
N MET A 148 1.68 12.12 13.37
CA MET A 148 1.67 10.88 12.59
C MET A 148 2.25 9.72 13.38
N PHE A 149 1.48 8.65 13.55
CA PHE A 149 1.99 7.39 14.09
C PHE A 149 2.74 6.61 13.01
N ILE A 150 4.05 6.47 13.20
CA ILE A 150 4.92 5.82 12.22
C ILE A 150 4.87 4.30 12.40
N THR A 151 4.50 3.59 11.34
CA THR A 151 4.46 2.12 11.32
C THR A 151 5.38 1.54 10.27
N GLU A 152 5.85 0.31 10.47
CA GLU A 152 6.63 -0.40 9.44
C GLU A 152 5.86 -0.49 8.12
N SER A 153 4.56 -0.84 8.16
CA SER A 153 3.72 -0.91 6.96
C SER A 153 3.60 0.44 6.26
N GLY A 154 3.44 1.54 7.03
CA GLY A 154 3.41 2.90 6.50
C GLY A 154 4.73 3.29 5.83
N ILE A 155 5.87 2.96 6.44
CA ILE A 155 7.20 3.18 5.86
C ILE A 155 7.36 2.42 4.53
N ILE A 156 6.93 1.17 4.48
CA ILE A 156 7.03 0.33 3.26
C ILE A 156 6.06 0.80 2.17
N ALA A 157 4.83 1.20 2.52
CA ALA A 157 3.88 1.79 1.58
C ALA A 157 4.44 3.09 0.98
N ALA A 158 4.97 3.98 1.81
CA ALA A 158 5.61 5.22 1.35
C ALA A 158 6.82 4.93 0.43
N ALA A 159 7.58 3.87 0.72
CA ALA A 159 8.70 3.46 -0.12
C ALA A 159 8.27 2.88 -1.47
N HIS A 160 7.12 2.23 -1.54
CA HIS A 160 6.54 1.81 -2.80
C HIS A 160 6.16 3.01 -3.68
N LEU A 161 5.57 4.05 -3.07
CA LEU A 161 5.09 5.24 -3.76
C LEU A 161 6.19 6.23 -4.17
N SER A 162 7.17 6.46 -3.31
CA SER A 162 8.17 7.53 -3.48
C SER A 162 9.61 7.03 -3.58
N GLY A 163 9.80 5.72 -3.48
CA GLY A 163 11.10 5.09 -3.40
C GLY A 163 11.75 5.19 -2.00
N PRO A 164 12.57 4.18 -1.63
CA PRO A 164 13.17 4.11 -0.30
C PRO A 164 14.15 5.25 0.02
N GLY A 165 14.76 5.86 -1.00
CA GLY A 165 15.67 6.99 -0.83
C GLY A 165 14.97 8.24 -0.27
N ASN A 166 13.80 8.57 -0.83
CA ASN A 166 13.00 9.72 -0.39
C ASN A 166 12.39 9.48 0.99
N VAL A 167 11.92 8.28 1.27
CA VAL A 167 11.43 7.91 2.61
C VAL A 167 12.53 8.04 3.66
N LYS A 168 13.76 7.62 3.33
CA LYS A 168 14.90 7.77 4.21
C LYS A 168 15.20 9.23 4.53
N LYS A 169 15.19 10.12 3.53
CA LYS A 169 15.37 11.56 3.72
C LYS A 169 14.27 12.14 4.60
N PHE A 170 13.01 11.80 4.28
CA PHE A 170 11.84 12.26 5.02
C PHE A 170 11.90 11.88 6.50
N LEU A 171 12.12 10.62 6.83
CA LEU A 171 12.20 10.15 8.20
C LEU A 171 13.38 10.79 8.97
N ARG A 172 14.53 10.94 8.32
CA ARG A 172 15.72 11.54 8.95
C ARG A 172 15.59 13.03 9.22
N SER A 173 14.74 13.73 8.49
CA SER A 173 14.36 15.12 8.79
C SER A 173 13.22 15.22 9.81
N TYR A 174 12.89 14.13 10.50
CA TYR A 174 11.74 14.07 11.42
C TYR A 174 10.43 14.54 10.77
N CYS A 175 10.22 14.14 9.51
CA CYS A 175 9.05 14.45 8.70
C CYS A 175 8.88 15.95 8.35
N GLU A 176 9.94 16.75 8.46
CA GLU A 176 9.93 18.17 8.07
C GLU A 176 10.18 18.37 6.57
N SER A 177 10.96 17.49 5.93
CA SER A 177 11.19 17.57 4.49
C SER A 177 9.98 17.10 3.71
N LYS A 178 9.66 17.77 2.59
CA LYS A 178 8.64 17.27 1.67
C LYS A 178 9.14 16.00 1.00
N LEU A 179 8.27 14.97 0.92
CA LEU A 179 8.51 13.80 0.08
C LEU A 179 8.54 14.26 -1.39
N ASP A 180 9.70 14.20 -2.01
CA ASP A 180 9.81 14.49 -3.45
C ASP A 180 9.34 13.25 -4.22
N LEU A 181 8.17 13.40 -4.86
CA LEU A 181 7.54 12.35 -5.65
C LEU A 181 8.05 12.30 -7.09
N LYS A 182 8.96 13.22 -7.46
CA LYS A 182 9.55 13.24 -8.80
C LYS A 182 10.49 12.07 -9.03
N ASP A 183 11.06 11.53 -7.95
CA ASP A 183 12.01 10.41 -7.99
C ASP A 183 11.35 9.06 -7.69
N ALA A 184 10.01 9.01 -7.64
CA ALA A 184 9.25 7.77 -7.49
C ALA A 184 9.24 7.03 -8.83
N ASN A 185 10.32 6.28 -9.10
CA ASN A 185 10.37 5.30 -10.20
C ASN A 185 11.48 4.33 -10.12
#